data_9c4f575c6878c13301922ea616b97ec1
#
_entry.id   9c4f575c6878c13301922ea616b97ec1
#
_cell.length_a   1.000
_cell.length_b   1.000
_cell.length_c   1.000
_cell.angle_alpha   90.00
_cell.angle_beta   90.00
_cell.angle_gamma   90.00
#
_symmetry.space_group_name_H-M   'P 1'
#
loop_
_entity.id
_entity.type
_entity.pdbx_description
1 polymer ?
#
loop_
_entity_poly.entity_id
_entity_poly.type
_entity_poly.pdbx_seq_one_letter_code
_entity_poly.pdbx_strand_id
1 'polypeptide(L)'
;MNRTRRLPDRVALVTGASRGIGRAVAIALAREGAHVVAIARTQGALEDLDDAIKAEGGTATLVPLDLLDFAGIDRLGAALFERHRRLDILIGAAAELGPLSPLAHVKPEAWERTLALDLTANFRLIRGFDPLLRAAPAGRAIFAAGGVPDGLHAAYWGVHAAAKAGLEAMVRSWAAEVSNTSLRVNLVDPGPVRTALRARAFPGEDAARLPAPTDIAPLFVELALPECTRHGETVRRQPK
;
A
#
# COMPACT_ATOMS: atom_id res chain seq x y z
N MET A 1 7.75 22.28 20.00
CA MET A 1 6.32 22.04 20.21
C MET A 1 6.06 20.53 20.15
N ASN A 2 5.54 19.95 21.23
CA ASN A 2 5.25 18.52 21.27
C ASN A 2 4.00 18.28 20.38
N ARG A 3 4.19 17.75 19.18
CA ARG A 3 3.06 17.44 18.27
C ARG A 3 2.27 16.28 18.87
N THR A 4 0.99 16.45 19.10
CA THR A 4 0.12 15.34 19.52
C THR A 4 0.09 14.27 18.42
N ARG A 5 0.55 13.06 18.76
CA ARG A 5 0.53 11.90 17.87
C ARG A 5 -0.90 11.38 17.75
N ARG A 6 -1.38 11.17 16.52
CA ARG A 6 -2.78 10.76 16.24
C ARG A 6 -2.99 9.25 16.16
N LEU A 7 -1.89 8.47 16.08
CA LEU A 7 -1.91 7.00 15.95
C LEU A 7 -1.08 6.31 17.06
N PRO A 8 -1.18 6.76 18.34
CA PRO A 8 -0.41 6.12 19.39
C PRO A 8 -0.82 4.65 19.56
N ASP A 9 0.15 3.78 19.85
CA ASP A 9 -0.04 2.36 20.17
C ASP A 9 -0.73 1.54 19.06
N ARG A 10 -0.75 2.04 17.81
CA ARG A 10 -1.28 1.32 16.66
C ARG A 10 -0.17 0.61 15.91
N VAL A 11 -0.47 -0.59 15.41
CA VAL A 11 0.42 -1.40 14.58
C VAL A 11 -0.01 -1.25 13.13
N ALA A 12 0.92 -0.77 12.27
CA ALA A 12 0.69 -0.55 10.85
C ALA A 12 1.61 -1.43 10.00
N LEU A 13 1.03 -2.30 9.18
CA LEU A 13 1.77 -3.07 8.19
C LEU A 13 1.78 -2.32 6.86
N VAL A 14 2.96 -2.10 6.30
CA VAL A 14 3.13 -1.36 5.03
C VAL A 14 3.91 -2.22 4.04
N THR A 15 3.30 -2.53 2.91
CA THR A 15 3.98 -3.22 1.80
C THR A 15 4.61 -2.24 0.81
N GLY A 16 5.69 -2.64 0.14
CA GLY A 16 6.43 -1.73 -0.75
C GLY A 16 7.11 -0.60 0.01
N ALA A 17 7.46 -0.81 1.27
CA ALA A 17 7.94 0.21 2.19
C ALA A 17 9.34 0.76 1.86
N SER A 18 10.10 0.13 0.96
CA SER A 18 11.49 0.53 0.65
C SER A 18 11.61 1.82 -0.16
N ARG A 19 10.57 2.23 -0.90
CA ARG A 19 10.62 3.39 -1.81
C ARG A 19 9.25 3.98 -2.12
N GLY A 20 9.24 5.14 -2.79
CA GLY A 20 8.04 5.75 -3.34
C GLY A 20 6.96 6.02 -2.29
N ILE A 21 5.72 5.75 -2.66
CA ILE A 21 4.55 6.01 -1.81
C ILE A 21 4.61 5.18 -0.52
N GLY A 22 4.94 3.88 -0.61
CA GLY A 22 5.01 3.01 0.57
C GLY A 22 5.99 3.52 1.62
N ARG A 23 7.19 3.97 1.21
CA ARG A 23 8.19 4.57 2.11
C ARG A 23 7.67 5.85 2.76
N ALA A 24 7.09 6.74 1.97
CA ALA A 24 6.57 8.00 2.49
C ALA A 24 5.42 7.78 3.48
N VAL A 25 4.53 6.83 3.20
CA VAL A 25 3.43 6.45 4.09
C VAL A 25 3.95 5.82 5.39
N ALA A 26 4.94 4.92 5.31
CA ALA A 26 5.56 4.30 6.48
C ALA A 26 6.13 5.36 7.45
N ILE A 27 6.90 6.31 6.92
CA ILE A 27 7.46 7.41 7.71
C ILE A 27 6.34 8.29 8.30
N ALA A 28 5.31 8.61 7.52
CA ALA A 28 4.22 9.45 7.97
C ALA A 28 3.39 8.79 9.10
N LEU A 29 3.11 7.49 8.99
CA LEU A 29 2.42 6.72 10.04
C LEU A 29 3.26 6.63 11.31
N ALA A 30 4.58 6.40 11.18
CA ALA A 30 5.49 6.36 12.32
C ALA A 30 5.59 7.73 13.03
N ARG A 31 5.61 8.83 12.28
CA ARG A 31 5.57 10.20 12.79
C ARG A 31 4.30 10.47 13.61
N GLU A 32 3.17 9.87 13.24
CA GLU A 32 1.92 9.95 13.97
C GLU A 32 1.84 8.99 15.16
N GLY A 33 2.87 8.17 15.38
CA GLY A 33 3.00 7.30 16.57
C GLY A 33 2.69 5.83 16.35
N ALA A 34 2.38 5.41 15.12
CA ALA A 34 2.19 4.00 14.82
C ALA A 34 3.54 3.24 14.84
N HIS A 35 3.53 2.00 15.35
CA HIS A 35 4.61 1.05 15.11
C HIS A 35 4.48 0.47 13.70
N VAL A 36 5.50 0.64 12.87
CA VAL A 36 5.44 0.24 11.45
C VAL A 36 6.08 -1.13 11.25
N VAL A 37 5.32 -2.10 10.75
CA VAL A 37 5.84 -3.36 10.21
C VAL A 37 6.09 -3.13 8.72
N ALA A 38 7.34 -2.92 8.35
CA ALA A 38 7.76 -2.53 7.01
C ALA A 38 8.15 -3.74 6.17
N ILE A 39 7.45 -3.99 5.07
CA ILE A 39 7.70 -5.11 4.15
C ILE A 39 8.34 -4.59 2.86
N ALA A 40 9.51 -5.14 2.53
CA ALA A 40 10.17 -4.99 1.23
C ALA A 40 11.15 -6.14 1.00
N ARG A 41 11.63 -6.29 -0.25
CA ARG A 41 12.57 -7.37 -0.60
C ARG A 41 14.02 -7.08 -0.18
N THR A 42 14.41 -5.81 -0.18
CA THR A 42 15.79 -5.39 0.01
C THR A 42 16.01 -4.94 1.44
N GLN A 43 16.83 -5.69 2.18
CA GLN A 43 17.11 -5.41 3.58
C GLN A 43 17.74 -4.04 3.80
N GLY A 44 18.79 -3.66 3.07
CA GLY A 44 19.43 -2.35 3.22
C GLY A 44 18.47 -1.18 3.02
N ALA A 45 17.52 -1.29 2.08
CA ALA A 45 16.51 -0.25 1.89
C ALA A 45 15.46 -0.20 3.04
N LEU A 46 15.28 -1.30 3.77
CA LEU A 46 14.49 -1.31 5.01
C LEU A 46 15.27 -0.70 6.16
N GLU A 47 16.57 -0.91 6.23
CA GLU A 47 17.46 -0.28 7.22
C GLU A 47 17.51 1.24 7.04
N ASP A 48 17.64 1.73 5.78
CA ASP A 48 17.51 3.17 5.45
C ASP A 48 16.15 3.75 5.83
N LEU A 49 15.08 2.96 5.74
CA LEU A 49 13.76 3.37 6.18
C LEU A 49 13.66 3.44 7.70
N ASP A 50 14.22 2.46 8.41
CA ASP A 50 14.23 2.41 9.88
C ASP A 50 14.96 3.62 10.46
N ASP A 51 16.11 3.98 9.89
CA ASP A 51 16.85 5.19 10.29
C ASP A 51 16.01 6.46 10.07
N ALA A 52 15.31 6.55 8.94
CA ALA A 52 14.41 7.68 8.69
C ALA A 52 13.22 7.72 9.65
N ILE A 53 12.67 6.57 10.03
CA ILE A 53 11.58 6.45 11.03
C ILE A 53 12.08 6.85 12.42
N LYS A 54 13.28 6.40 12.82
CA LYS A 54 13.91 6.77 14.10
C LYS A 54 14.19 8.27 14.18
N ALA A 55 14.63 8.88 13.08
CA ALA A 55 14.84 10.33 13.02
C ALA A 55 13.56 11.14 13.27
N GLU A 56 12.39 10.57 12.97
CA GLU A 56 11.08 11.14 13.29
C GLU A 56 10.56 10.73 14.69
N GLY A 57 11.37 10.01 15.47
CA GLY A 57 11.01 9.50 16.80
C GLY A 57 10.01 8.35 16.79
N GLY A 58 9.87 7.65 15.65
CA GLY A 58 9.01 6.48 15.46
C GLY A 58 9.75 5.16 15.70
N THR A 59 9.05 4.05 15.47
CA THR A 59 9.60 2.68 15.58
C THR A 59 9.15 1.80 14.43
N ALA A 60 10.01 0.87 14.01
CA ALA A 60 9.66 -0.10 12.98
C ALA A 60 10.13 -1.53 13.31
N THR A 61 9.47 -2.50 12.70
CA THR A 61 9.93 -3.88 12.55
C THR A 61 10.17 -4.11 11.06
N LEU A 62 11.39 -4.49 10.70
CA LEU A 62 11.77 -4.73 9.32
C LEU A 62 11.48 -6.18 8.94
N VAL A 63 10.77 -6.38 7.84
CA VAL A 63 10.40 -7.69 7.32
C VAL A 63 10.90 -7.83 5.88
N PRO A 64 12.12 -8.38 5.67
CA PRO A 64 12.61 -8.71 4.34
C PRO A 64 11.76 -9.85 3.77
N LEU A 65 10.81 -9.54 2.89
CA LEU A 65 9.89 -10.51 2.30
C LEU A 65 9.58 -10.13 0.85
N ASP A 66 9.71 -11.10 -0.06
CA ASP A 66 9.12 -10.98 -1.38
C ASP A 66 7.63 -11.36 -1.30
N LEU A 67 6.75 -10.46 -1.73
CA LEU A 67 5.31 -10.72 -1.72
C LEU A 67 4.87 -11.81 -2.70
N LEU A 68 5.78 -12.31 -3.55
CA LEU A 68 5.57 -13.53 -4.34
C LEU A 68 5.81 -14.82 -3.52
N ASP A 69 6.46 -14.74 -2.34
CA ASP A 69 6.43 -15.81 -1.33
C ASP A 69 5.11 -15.77 -0.56
N PHE A 70 4.07 -16.35 -1.15
CA PHE A 70 2.74 -16.36 -0.54
C PHE A 70 2.72 -17.10 0.82
N ALA A 71 3.52 -18.15 0.97
CA ALA A 71 3.68 -18.84 2.25
C ALA A 71 4.35 -17.94 3.30
N GLY A 72 5.26 -17.06 2.88
CA GLY A 72 5.87 -16.04 3.71
C GLY A 72 4.85 -15.02 4.24
N ILE A 73 3.87 -14.63 3.41
CA ILE A 73 2.77 -13.76 3.84
C ILE A 73 1.93 -14.47 4.93
N ASP A 74 1.61 -15.74 4.72
CA ASP A 74 0.81 -16.53 5.69
C ASP A 74 1.59 -16.69 7.03
N ARG A 75 2.91 -16.97 6.98
CA ARG A 75 3.76 -17.02 8.19
C ARG A 75 3.83 -15.68 8.92
N LEU A 76 3.88 -14.58 8.18
CA LEU A 76 3.87 -13.24 8.79
C LEU A 76 2.55 -12.96 9.50
N GLY A 77 1.41 -13.39 8.94
CA GLY A 77 0.11 -13.28 9.60
C GLY A 77 0.07 -13.99 10.95
N ALA A 78 0.59 -15.22 11.01
CA ALA A 78 0.71 -15.98 12.25
C ALA A 78 1.63 -15.27 13.27
N ALA A 79 2.80 -14.79 12.85
CA ALA A 79 3.74 -14.10 13.72
C ALA A 79 3.16 -12.78 14.30
N LEU A 80 2.41 -12.02 13.50
CA LEU A 80 1.74 -10.82 13.98
C LEU A 80 0.60 -11.14 14.95
N PHE A 81 -0.13 -12.24 14.72
CA PHE A 81 -1.14 -12.70 15.67
C PHE A 81 -0.51 -13.07 17.02
N GLU A 82 0.58 -13.80 17.04
CA GLU A 82 1.28 -14.18 18.27
C GLU A 82 1.78 -12.94 19.04
N ARG A 83 2.36 -11.97 18.33
CA ARG A 83 3.02 -10.83 18.94
C ARG A 83 2.06 -9.70 19.36
N HIS A 84 1.06 -9.40 18.52
CA HIS A 84 0.22 -8.21 18.68
C HIS A 84 -1.26 -8.52 18.90
N ARG A 85 -1.71 -9.74 18.59
CA ARG A 85 -3.12 -10.20 18.65
C ARG A 85 -4.08 -9.40 17.76
N ARG A 86 -3.63 -8.31 17.15
CA ARG A 86 -4.37 -7.44 16.23
C ARG A 86 -3.44 -6.78 15.23
N LEU A 87 -4.01 -6.30 14.16
CA LEU A 87 -3.39 -5.35 13.24
C LEU A 87 -4.31 -4.14 13.11
N ASP A 88 -3.81 -2.94 13.36
CA ASP A 88 -4.65 -1.75 13.32
C ASP A 88 -4.74 -1.15 11.93
N ILE A 89 -3.65 -1.21 11.13
CA ILE A 89 -3.55 -0.57 9.82
C ILE A 89 -2.85 -1.51 8.85
N LEU A 90 -3.45 -1.73 7.67
CA LEU A 90 -2.85 -2.41 6.51
C LEU A 90 -2.73 -1.44 5.34
N ILE A 91 -1.51 -1.25 4.84
CA ILE A 91 -1.23 -0.45 3.63
C ILE A 91 -0.71 -1.36 2.51
N GLY A 92 -1.51 -1.55 1.49
CA GLY A 92 -1.14 -2.24 0.25
C GLY A 92 -0.57 -1.26 -0.77
N ALA A 93 0.76 -1.00 -0.73
CA ALA A 93 1.41 -0.03 -1.63
C ALA A 93 2.47 -0.66 -2.56
N ALA A 94 2.74 -1.95 -2.43
CA ALA A 94 3.63 -2.66 -3.34
C ALA A 94 2.98 -2.82 -4.71
N ALA A 95 3.73 -2.51 -5.77
CA ALA A 95 3.33 -2.73 -7.15
C ALA A 95 4.54 -2.76 -8.09
N GLU A 96 4.33 -3.36 -9.26
CA GLU A 96 5.24 -3.23 -10.41
C GLU A 96 4.45 -2.76 -11.65
N LEU A 97 5.14 -2.14 -12.59
CA LEU A 97 4.50 -1.63 -13.83
C LEU A 97 4.11 -2.77 -14.78
N GLY A 98 4.84 -3.87 -14.74
CA GLY A 98 4.78 -4.85 -15.80
C GLY A 98 5.31 -4.31 -17.15
N PRO A 99 5.10 -5.03 -18.26
CA PRO A 99 5.46 -4.56 -19.59
C PRO A 99 4.43 -3.55 -20.12
N LEU A 100 4.91 -2.46 -20.71
CA LEU A 100 4.12 -1.58 -21.56
C LEU A 100 4.26 -2.06 -23.02
N SER A 101 3.31 -2.85 -23.48
CA SER A 101 3.38 -3.57 -24.76
C SER A 101 1.98 -3.78 -25.33
N PRO A 102 1.84 -3.94 -26.69
CA PRO A 102 0.61 -4.48 -27.25
C PRO A 102 0.25 -5.79 -26.54
N LEU A 103 -1.01 -5.93 -26.14
CA LEU A 103 -1.45 -7.04 -25.27
C LEU A 103 -1.13 -8.42 -25.90
N ALA A 104 -1.27 -8.53 -27.22
CA ALA A 104 -0.96 -9.76 -27.95
C ALA A 104 0.54 -10.15 -27.94
N HIS A 105 1.44 -9.22 -27.56
CA HIS A 105 2.89 -9.45 -27.48
C HIS A 105 3.40 -9.60 -26.04
N VAL A 106 2.52 -9.51 -25.06
CA VAL A 106 2.89 -9.72 -23.67
C VAL A 106 3.24 -11.20 -23.45
N LYS A 107 4.41 -11.46 -22.89
CA LYS A 107 4.82 -12.82 -22.52
C LYS A 107 3.97 -13.32 -21.35
N PRO A 108 3.51 -14.59 -21.36
CA PRO A 108 2.71 -15.15 -20.26
C PRO A 108 3.35 -14.99 -18.88
N GLU A 109 4.66 -15.18 -18.76
CA GLU A 109 5.39 -15.08 -17.50
C GLU A 109 5.37 -13.64 -16.94
N ALA A 110 5.42 -12.64 -17.82
CA ALA A 110 5.34 -11.23 -17.40
C ALA A 110 3.92 -10.85 -16.95
N TRP A 111 2.91 -11.39 -17.63
CA TRP A 111 1.51 -11.29 -17.23
C TRP A 111 1.28 -11.90 -15.84
N GLU A 112 1.65 -13.18 -15.69
CA GLU A 112 1.48 -13.94 -14.45
C GLU A 112 2.18 -13.26 -13.27
N ARG A 113 3.43 -12.82 -13.47
CA ARG A 113 4.21 -12.14 -12.44
C ARG A 113 3.55 -10.84 -11.98
N THR A 114 3.11 -10.00 -12.91
CA THR A 114 2.47 -8.72 -12.54
C THR A 114 1.16 -8.95 -11.80
N LEU A 115 0.32 -9.88 -12.26
CA LEU A 115 -0.90 -10.24 -11.55
C LEU A 115 -0.60 -10.89 -10.19
N ALA A 116 0.43 -11.71 -10.10
CA ALA A 116 0.84 -12.32 -8.84
C ALA A 116 1.22 -11.26 -7.79
N LEU A 117 1.97 -10.22 -8.18
CA LEU A 117 2.38 -9.17 -7.26
C LEU A 117 1.27 -8.16 -6.97
N ASP A 118 0.65 -7.60 -8.03
CA ASP A 118 -0.23 -6.44 -7.89
C ASP A 118 -1.66 -6.83 -7.47
N LEU A 119 -2.08 -8.07 -7.71
CA LEU A 119 -3.42 -8.57 -7.39
C LEU A 119 -3.39 -9.73 -6.39
N THR A 120 -2.73 -10.86 -6.72
CA THR A 120 -2.79 -12.07 -5.89
C THR A 120 -2.12 -11.88 -4.52
N ALA A 121 -1.00 -11.15 -4.45
CA ALA A 121 -0.37 -10.84 -3.17
C ALA A 121 -1.29 -10.01 -2.27
N ASN A 122 -2.04 -9.05 -2.83
CA ASN A 122 -3.02 -8.27 -2.07
C ASN A 122 -4.19 -9.14 -1.57
N PHE A 123 -4.65 -10.11 -2.38
CA PHE A 123 -5.61 -11.12 -1.92
C PHE A 123 -5.05 -11.92 -0.73
N ARG A 124 -3.79 -12.35 -0.78
CA ARG A 124 -3.13 -13.06 0.32
C ARG A 124 -3.03 -12.20 1.58
N LEU A 125 -2.72 -10.91 1.42
CA LEU A 125 -2.71 -9.95 2.54
C LEU A 125 -4.10 -9.82 3.16
N ILE A 126 -5.15 -9.64 2.36
CA ILE A 126 -6.54 -9.58 2.85
C ILE A 126 -6.86 -10.84 3.62
N ARG A 127 -6.67 -12.01 3.02
CA ARG A 127 -6.97 -13.31 3.64
C ARG A 127 -6.22 -13.53 4.95
N GLY A 128 -4.93 -13.19 4.99
CA GLY A 128 -4.07 -13.42 6.16
C GLY A 128 -4.31 -12.43 7.30
N PHE A 129 -4.71 -11.19 6.98
CA PHE A 129 -4.80 -10.13 7.98
C PHE A 129 -6.23 -9.67 8.31
N ASP A 130 -7.27 -10.11 7.57
CA ASP A 130 -8.67 -9.76 7.89
C ASP A 130 -9.04 -10.08 9.36
N PRO A 131 -8.73 -11.26 9.92
CA PRO A 131 -9.05 -11.55 11.31
C PRO A 131 -8.36 -10.59 12.29
N LEU A 132 -7.11 -10.21 12.03
CA LEU A 132 -6.35 -9.28 12.86
C LEU A 132 -6.88 -7.86 12.76
N LEU A 133 -7.28 -7.42 11.56
CA LEU A 133 -7.88 -6.11 11.33
C LEU A 133 -9.25 -5.99 11.99
N ARG A 134 -10.05 -7.06 11.98
CA ARG A 134 -11.33 -7.11 12.69
C ARG A 134 -11.18 -7.16 14.20
N ALA A 135 -10.08 -7.72 14.72
CA ALA A 135 -9.78 -7.74 16.15
C ALA A 135 -9.35 -6.34 16.67
N ALA A 136 -8.96 -5.42 15.80
CA ALA A 136 -8.64 -4.07 16.18
C ALA A 136 -9.91 -3.24 16.47
N PRO A 137 -9.91 -2.36 17.49
CA PRO A 137 -11.07 -1.51 17.81
C PRO A 137 -11.50 -0.62 16.63
N ALA A 138 -10.55 -0.25 15.78
CA ALA A 138 -10.76 0.58 14.59
C ALA A 138 -9.79 0.15 13.49
N GLY A 139 -9.96 -1.04 12.91
CA GLY A 139 -9.14 -1.55 11.80
C GLY A 139 -9.23 -0.66 10.56
N ARG A 140 -8.12 -0.48 9.85
CA ARG A 140 -8.03 0.32 8.62
C ARG A 140 -7.23 -0.43 7.57
N ALA A 141 -7.80 -0.62 6.39
CA ALA A 141 -7.11 -1.21 5.25
C ALA A 141 -7.16 -0.23 4.06
N ILE A 142 -6.00 0.12 3.52
CA ILE A 142 -5.89 1.13 2.48
C ILE A 142 -4.96 0.61 1.39
N PHE A 143 -5.45 0.56 0.14
CA PHE A 143 -4.69 0.06 -0.99
C PHE A 143 -4.42 1.17 -2.01
N ALA A 144 -3.19 1.22 -2.55
CA ALA A 144 -2.85 2.11 -3.63
C ALA A 144 -3.45 1.61 -4.94
N ALA A 145 -4.44 2.32 -5.43
CA ALA A 145 -5.12 2.09 -6.71
C ALA A 145 -4.59 3.04 -7.79
N GLY A 146 -5.24 3.04 -8.94
CA GLY A 146 -4.94 3.96 -10.03
C GLY A 146 -3.58 3.71 -10.71
N GLY A 147 -2.97 4.77 -11.20
CA GLY A 147 -1.66 4.72 -11.86
C GLY A 147 -1.74 4.37 -13.35
N VAL A 148 -2.92 4.14 -13.90
CA VAL A 148 -3.17 3.93 -15.33
C VAL A 148 -3.69 5.23 -15.93
N PRO A 149 -3.10 5.73 -17.03
CA PRO A 149 -3.65 6.89 -17.74
C PRO A 149 -5.06 6.64 -18.25
N ASP A 150 -5.81 7.72 -18.48
CA ASP A 150 -7.12 7.68 -19.14
C ASP A 150 -8.13 6.69 -18.52
N GLY A 151 -8.02 6.47 -17.20
CA GLY A 151 -9.02 5.68 -16.47
C GLY A 151 -9.10 4.22 -16.88
N LEU A 152 -7.99 3.56 -17.13
CA LEU A 152 -7.84 2.16 -17.57
C LEU A 152 -7.93 1.94 -19.11
N HIS A 153 -8.03 2.98 -19.93
CA HIS A 153 -8.17 2.85 -21.38
C HIS A 153 -6.87 3.12 -22.16
N ALA A 154 -5.72 3.26 -21.50
CA ALA A 154 -4.46 3.56 -22.14
C ALA A 154 -3.92 2.37 -22.94
N ALA A 155 -3.58 2.60 -24.22
CA ALA A 155 -2.90 1.62 -25.05
C ALA A 155 -1.59 1.16 -24.40
N TYR A 156 -1.24 -0.12 -24.54
CA TYR A 156 -0.04 -0.76 -23.99
C TYR A 156 -0.03 -1.00 -22.47
N TRP A 157 -1.02 -0.53 -21.73
CA TRP A 157 -1.13 -0.68 -20.28
C TRP A 157 -1.89 -1.92 -19.81
N GLY A 158 -2.28 -2.80 -20.73
CA GLY A 158 -3.24 -3.88 -20.49
C GLY A 158 -2.93 -4.74 -19.24
N VAL A 159 -1.67 -5.08 -19.00
CA VAL A 159 -1.28 -5.91 -17.84
C VAL A 159 -1.49 -5.16 -16.53
N HIS A 160 -0.95 -3.95 -16.43
CA HIS A 160 -1.07 -3.12 -15.21
C HIS A 160 -2.53 -2.71 -14.97
N ALA A 161 -3.25 -2.35 -16.03
CA ALA A 161 -4.67 -2.00 -15.96
C ALA A 161 -5.52 -3.16 -15.44
N ALA A 162 -5.31 -4.38 -15.97
CA ALA A 162 -6.01 -5.57 -15.48
C ALA A 162 -5.76 -5.85 -13.99
N ALA A 163 -4.49 -5.75 -13.55
CA ALA A 163 -4.13 -5.94 -12.15
C ALA A 163 -4.78 -4.88 -11.25
N LYS A 164 -4.74 -3.60 -11.64
CA LYS A 164 -5.30 -2.49 -10.83
C LYS A 164 -6.83 -2.50 -10.83
N ALA A 165 -7.47 -2.81 -11.94
CA ALA A 165 -8.93 -2.98 -11.99
C ALA A 165 -9.38 -4.16 -11.12
N GLY A 166 -8.68 -5.30 -11.20
CA GLY A 166 -8.92 -6.46 -10.34
C GLY A 166 -8.75 -6.15 -8.86
N LEU A 167 -7.69 -5.43 -8.50
CA LEU A 167 -7.46 -4.97 -7.13
C LEU A 167 -8.60 -4.07 -6.63
N GLU A 168 -9.02 -3.09 -7.44
CA GLU A 168 -10.10 -2.18 -7.05
C GLU A 168 -11.42 -2.93 -6.84
N ALA A 169 -11.78 -3.83 -7.76
CA ALA A 169 -12.98 -4.65 -7.64
C ALA A 169 -12.94 -5.55 -6.38
N MET A 170 -11.82 -6.22 -6.14
CA MET A 170 -11.61 -7.08 -4.98
C MET A 170 -11.72 -6.31 -3.66
N VAL A 171 -11.05 -5.16 -3.55
CA VAL A 171 -11.06 -4.33 -2.33
C VAL A 171 -12.45 -3.76 -2.06
N ARG A 172 -13.20 -3.35 -3.10
CA ARG A 172 -14.60 -2.90 -2.95
C ARG A 172 -15.54 -4.01 -2.50
N SER A 173 -15.36 -5.24 -3.04
CA SER A 173 -16.12 -6.41 -2.59
C SER A 173 -15.85 -6.69 -1.12
N TRP A 174 -14.57 -6.74 -0.71
CA TRP A 174 -14.21 -6.93 0.69
C TRP A 174 -14.76 -5.81 1.60
N ALA A 175 -14.73 -4.56 1.15
CA ALA A 175 -15.37 -3.48 1.89
C ALA A 175 -16.85 -3.77 2.16
N ALA A 176 -17.61 -4.21 1.15
CA ALA A 176 -19.02 -4.56 1.33
C ALA A 176 -19.22 -5.71 2.33
N GLU A 177 -18.34 -6.74 2.30
CA GLU A 177 -18.38 -7.89 3.22
C GLU A 177 -18.16 -7.49 4.70
N VAL A 178 -17.37 -6.44 4.95
CA VAL A 178 -17.02 -6.00 6.31
C VAL A 178 -17.80 -4.76 6.79
N SER A 179 -18.81 -4.34 6.03
CA SER A 179 -19.55 -3.09 6.25
C SER A 179 -20.22 -2.98 7.63
N ASN A 180 -20.56 -4.11 8.23
CA ASN A 180 -21.17 -4.21 9.55
C ASN A 180 -20.15 -4.36 10.71
N THR A 181 -18.87 -4.11 10.46
CA THR A 181 -17.79 -4.18 11.45
C THR A 181 -17.17 -2.81 11.71
N SER A 182 -16.22 -2.73 12.66
CA SER A 182 -15.39 -1.53 12.90
C SER A 182 -14.30 -1.31 11.84
N LEU A 183 -14.01 -2.30 11.00
CA LEU A 183 -13.02 -2.23 9.94
C LEU A 183 -13.48 -1.28 8.82
N ARG A 184 -12.61 -0.37 8.40
CA ARG A 184 -12.82 0.49 7.23
C ARG A 184 -11.79 0.17 6.16
N VAL A 185 -12.27 -0.08 4.95
CA VAL A 185 -11.48 -0.50 3.79
C VAL A 185 -11.65 0.55 2.69
N ASN A 186 -10.53 1.09 2.20
CA ASN A 186 -10.54 2.14 1.18
C ASN A 186 -9.41 1.97 0.18
N LEU A 187 -9.50 2.70 -0.91
CA LEU A 187 -8.49 2.83 -1.94
C LEU A 187 -7.99 4.28 -2.00
N VAL A 188 -6.74 4.45 -2.38
CA VAL A 188 -6.18 5.77 -2.72
C VAL A 188 -5.71 5.73 -4.16
N ASP A 189 -6.29 6.57 -5.01
CA ASP A 189 -5.75 6.87 -6.33
C ASP A 189 -4.83 8.11 -6.20
N PRO A 190 -3.51 7.91 -6.20
CA PRO A 190 -2.57 9.01 -5.98
C PRO A 190 -2.44 9.94 -7.19
N GLY A 191 -2.97 9.53 -8.36
CA GLY A 191 -2.67 10.16 -9.63
C GLY A 191 -1.19 10.03 -10.03
N PRO A 192 -0.70 10.92 -10.91
CA PRO A 192 0.72 10.98 -11.26
C PRO A 192 1.58 11.42 -10.06
N VAL A 193 2.57 10.60 -9.68
CA VAL A 193 3.47 10.86 -8.54
C VAL A 193 4.91 10.60 -8.94
N ARG A 194 5.83 11.42 -8.48
CA ARG A 194 7.27 11.31 -8.71
C ARG A 194 7.85 10.05 -8.05
N THR A 195 7.76 8.93 -8.75
CA THR A 195 8.23 7.62 -8.32
C THR A 195 9.07 6.96 -9.42
N ALA A 196 9.89 5.97 -9.04
CA ALA A 196 10.63 5.17 -10.02
C ALA A 196 9.70 4.40 -10.97
N LEU A 197 8.50 4.00 -10.53
CA LEU A 197 7.49 3.37 -11.38
C LEU A 197 7.01 4.37 -12.46
N ARG A 198 6.70 5.60 -12.07
CA ARG A 198 6.27 6.66 -13.00
C ARG A 198 7.37 7.02 -13.99
N ALA A 199 8.61 7.18 -13.55
CA ALA A 199 9.75 7.48 -14.41
C ALA A 199 10.00 6.38 -15.45
N ARG A 200 9.78 5.12 -15.11
CA ARG A 200 9.83 4.00 -16.09
C ARG A 200 8.69 4.05 -17.11
N ALA A 201 7.50 4.45 -16.68
CA ALA A 201 6.34 4.53 -17.54
C ALA A 201 6.39 5.73 -18.49
N PHE A 202 6.97 6.84 -18.05
CA PHE A 202 7.03 8.11 -18.76
C PHE A 202 8.45 8.71 -18.68
N PRO A 203 9.43 8.15 -19.41
CA PRO A 203 10.84 8.58 -19.27
C PRO A 203 11.12 10.01 -19.74
N GLY A 204 10.20 10.61 -20.54
CA GLY A 204 10.30 12.00 -20.99
C GLY A 204 9.54 13.03 -20.14
N GLU A 205 8.86 12.57 -19.05
CA GLU A 205 8.06 13.45 -18.20
C GLU A 205 8.94 14.26 -17.24
N ASP A 206 8.66 15.55 -17.11
CA ASP A 206 9.36 16.42 -16.14
C ASP A 206 8.96 16.03 -14.70
N ALA A 207 9.82 15.28 -14.04
CA ALA A 207 9.59 14.80 -12.68
C ALA A 207 9.42 15.96 -11.65
N ALA A 208 9.93 17.18 -11.94
CA ALA A 208 9.80 18.31 -11.03
C ALA A 208 8.36 18.84 -10.97
N ARG A 209 7.55 18.60 -12.00
CA ARG A 209 6.13 18.97 -12.04
C ARG A 209 5.22 18.00 -11.30
N LEU A 210 5.75 16.85 -10.93
CA LEU A 210 4.97 15.82 -10.23
C LEU A 210 5.03 16.01 -8.71
N PRO A 211 3.93 15.77 -8.01
CA PRO A 211 3.93 15.73 -6.56
C PRO A 211 4.91 14.67 -6.07
N ALA A 212 5.57 14.95 -4.95
CA ALA A 212 6.40 13.96 -4.27
C ALA A 212 5.53 12.90 -3.56
N PRO A 213 6.08 11.70 -3.30
CA PRO A 213 5.38 10.71 -2.47
C PRO A 213 4.94 11.24 -1.10
N THR A 214 5.71 12.17 -0.52
CA THR A 214 5.39 12.86 0.73
C THR A 214 4.13 13.72 0.66
N ASP A 215 3.75 14.20 -0.53
CA ASP A 215 2.53 14.97 -0.74
C ASP A 215 1.28 14.07 -0.80
N ILE A 216 1.50 12.77 -1.00
CA ILE A 216 0.44 11.75 -1.07
C ILE A 216 0.23 11.06 0.29
N ALA A 217 1.29 10.89 1.06
CA ALA A 217 1.25 10.19 2.35
C ALA A 217 0.15 10.71 3.32
N PRO A 218 -0.18 12.01 3.40
CA PRO A 218 -1.28 12.49 4.23
C PRO A 218 -2.63 11.86 3.92
N LEU A 219 -2.95 11.52 2.67
CA LEU A 219 -4.21 10.85 2.32
C LEU A 219 -4.33 9.49 3.00
N PHE A 220 -3.23 8.72 3.05
CA PHE A 220 -3.19 7.44 3.73
C PHE A 220 -3.29 7.59 5.24
N VAL A 221 -2.63 8.62 5.81
CA VAL A 221 -2.71 8.90 7.25
C VAL A 221 -4.13 9.24 7.65
N GLU A 222 -4.82 10.13 6.92
CA GLU A 222 -6.21 10.50 7.22
C GLU A 222 -7.17 9.29 7.17
N LEU A 223 -6.98 8.39 6.20
CA LEU A 223 -7.77 7.16 6.12
C LEU A 223 -7.40 6.14 7.21
N ALA A 224 -6.21 6.23 7.79
CA ALA A 224 -5.73 5.37 8.87
C ALA A 224 -6.20 5.80 10.27
N LEU A 225 -6.75 7.00 10.41
CA LEU A 225 -7.21 7.53 11.70
C LEU A 225 -8.39 6.72 12.27
N PRO A 226 -8.45 6.50 13.59
CA PRO A 226 -9.55 5.78 14.23
C PRO A 226 -10.92 6.41 14.00
N GLU A 227 -10.98 7.73 13.90
CA GLU A 227 -12.19 8.52 13.66
C GLU A 227 -12.63 8.55 12.19
N CYS A 228 -11.81 8.08 11.26
CA CYS A 228 -12.17 8.04 9.86
C CYS A 228 -13.35 7.09 9.61
N THR A 229 -14.44 7.61 9.07
CA THR A 229 -15.68 6.87 8.77
C THR A 229 -15.77 6.43 7.31
N ARG A 230 -14.89 6.91 6.44
CA ARG A 230 -14.86 6.54 5.01
C ARG A 230 -14.71 5.03 4.84
N HIS A 231 -15.50 4.46 3.90
CA HIS A 231 -15.56 3.03 3.68
C HIS A 231 -15.98 2.68 2.25
N GLY A 232 -15.25 1.79 1.60
CA GLY A 232 -15.51 1.37 0.21
C GLY A 232 -15.20 2.43 -0.85
N GLU A 233 -14.52 3.51 -0.46
CA GLU A 233 -14.25 4.66 -1.33
C GLU A 233 -12.89 4.57 -2.01
N THR A 234 -12.79 5.15 -3.22
CA THR A 234 -11.52 5.51 -3.84
C THR A 234 -11.28 7.01 -3.63
N VAL A 235 -10.37 7.32 -2.72
CA VAL A 235 -9.98 8.71 -2.44
C VAL A 235 -8.92 9.15 -3.45
N ARG A 236 -9.19 10.25 -4.12
CA ARG A 236 -8.27 10.85 -5.10
C ARG A 236 -7.63 12.10 -4.55
N ARG A 237 -6.36 12.28 -4.89
CA ARG A 237 -5.70 13.56 -4.67
C ARG A 237 -6.38 14.62 -5.54
N GLN A 238 -6.83 15.71 -4.91
CA GLN A 238 -7.29 16.87 -5.66
C GLN A 238 -6.07 17.60 -6.26
N PRO A 239 -6.09 17.98 -7.54
CA PRO A 239 -5.09 18.89 -8.09
C PRO A 239 -5.08 20.18 -7.27
N LYS A 240 -3.87 20.65 -6.96
CA LYS A 240 -3.70 22.02 -6.43
C LYS A 240 -3.82 23.01 -7.56
#